data_8403f77a9b86a8968d7affdc63adce84
#
_entry.id   8403f77a9b86a8968d7affdc63adce84
#
_cell.length_a   1.000
_cell.length_b   1.000
_cell.length_c   1.000
_cell.angle_alpha   90.00
_cell.angle_beta   90.00
_cell.angle_gamma   90.00
#
_symmetry.space_group_name_H-M   'P 1'
#
loop_
_entity.id
_entity.type
_entity.pdbx_description
1 polymer ?
#
loop_
_entity_poly.entity_id
_entity_poly.type
_entity_poly.pdbx_seq_one_letter_code
_entity_poly.pdbx_strand_id
1 'polypeptide(L)'
;KNNKLTLLIFIMSTMIAQIPELSEDEKTGNPMIVGLSQRSDYEHSEHFKQWFNEEYESYVIDEETLSLISAIEDEIKIECFMGTWCEDSRREVPRFYKILDQIKFNEKNLKIVSVDRGKVSPGGEEKGKNIHHVPTMIFYSQGQELGRIIEYPVGTLEEDVVDIMFGNPPTPNYADWQPGDDKEN
;
A
#
# COMPACT_ATOMS: atom_id res chain seq x y z
N LYS A 1 26.94 30.20 45.98
CA LYS A 1 27.02 29.80 44.52
C LYS A 1 26.32 28.46 44.40
N ASN A 2 25.06 28.46 43.97
CA ASN A 2 24.29 27.24 43.74
C ASN A 2 24.43 26.83 42.27
N ASN A 3 25.18 25.77 42.02
CA ASN A 3 25.21 25.11 40.71
C ASN A 3 23.95 24.26 40.58
N LYS A 4 22.99 24.69 39.79
CA LYS A 4 21.88 23.85 39.33
C LYS A 4 22.38 23.01 38.14
N LEU A 5 22.64 21.73 38.39
CA LEU A 5 22.94 20.74 37.36
C LEU A 5 21.62 20.39 36.67
N THR A 6 21.40 20.93 35.49
CA THR A 6 20.25 20.61 34.65
C THR A 6 20.52 19.28 33.98
N LEU A 7 19.87 18.22 34.47
CA LEU A 7 19.92 16.87 33.86
C LEU A 7 19.06 16.89 32.59
N LEU A 8 19.71 16.91 31.44
CA LEU A 8 19.06 16.76 30.13
C LEU A 8 18.73 15.27 29.92
N ILE A 9 17.48 14.88 30.16
CA ILE A 9 17.01 13.51 29.85
C ILE A 9 16.79 13.45 28.34
N PHE A 10 17.70 12.80 27.65
CA PHE A 10 17.55 12.46 26.23
C PHE A 10 16.61 11.26 26.16
N ILE A 11 15.32 11.50 25.85
CA ILE A 11 14.36 10.42 25.55
C ILE A 11 14.72 9.89 24.16
N MET A 12 15.54 8.84 24.12
CA MET A 12 15.65 8.02 22.90
C MET A 12 14.31 7.32 22.70
N SER A 13 13.47 7.88 21.81
CA SER A 13 12.31 7.18 21.29
C SER A 13 12.86 6.00 20.47
N THR A 14 12.86 4.82 21.05
CA THR A 14 13.08 3.58 20.30
C THR A 14 11.88 3.44 19.36
N MET A 15 12.10 3.65 18.06
CA MET A 15 11.16 3.18 17.04
C MET A 15 11.11 1.65 17.16
N ILE A 16 10.12 1.15 17.89
CA ILE A 16 9.75 -0.25 17.81
C ILE A 16 9.18 -0.42 16.41
N ALA A 17 9.86 -1.19 15.56
CA ALA A 17 9.30 -1.61 14.28
C ALA A 17 7.96 -2.29 14.60
N GLN A 18 6.85 -1.72 14.11
CA GLN A 18 5.55 -2.33 14.29
C GLN A 18 5.53 -3.59 13.43
N ILE A 19 5.48 -4.74 14.08
CA ILE A 19 5.27 -6.03 13.42
C ILE A 19 3.79 -6.13 13.15
N PRO A 20 3.35 -6.46 11.93
CA PRO A 20 1.93 -6.64 11.64
C PRO A 20 1.37 -7.78 12.51
N GLU A 21 0.13 -7.62 12.93
CA GLU A 21 -0.58 -8.61 13.75
C GLU A 21 -1.16 -9.71 12.87
N LEU A 22 -0.83 -10.97 13.20
CA LEU A 22 -1.50 -12.12 12.62
C LEU A 22 -2.87 -12.30 13.31
N SER A 23 -3.93 -12.27 12.52
CA SER A 23 -5.31 -12.38 12.94
C SER A 23 -6.04 -13.45 12.14
N GLU A 24 -7.30 -13.68 12.44
CA GLU A 24 -8.18 -14.60 11.71
C GLU A 24 -9.28 -13.80 11.00
N ASP A 25 -9.49 -14.11 9.72
CA ASP A 25 -10.60 -13.56 8.94
C ASP A 25 -11.93 -14.11 9.44
N GLU A 26 -12.74 -13.28 10.05
CA GLU A 26 -14.02 -13.65 10.67
C GLU A 26 -15.00 -14.34 9.71
N LYS A 27 -14.89 -14.07 8.39
CA LYS A 27 -15.77 -14.65 7.37
C LYS A 27 -15.35 -16.06 6.95
N THR A 28 -14.05 -16.33 6.91
CA THR A 28 -13.50 -17.56 6.32
C THR A 28 -12.72 -18.43 7.30
N GLY A 29 -12.32 -17.89 8.45
CA GLY A 29 -11.42 -18.56 9.40
C GLY A 29 -9.97 -18.65 8.91
N ASN A 30 -9.64 -18.03 7.78
CA ASN A 30 -8.29 -18.06 7.25
C ASN A 30 -7.39 -17.02 7.94
N PRO A 31 -6.07 -17.26 8.01
CA PRO A 31 -5.14 -16.28 8.50
C PRO A 31 -5.17 -14.99 7.67
N MET A 32 -5.16 -13.84 8.36
CA MET A 32 -4.92 -12.53 7.78
C MET A 32 -3.94 -11.75 8.63
N ILE A 33 -3.26 -10.75 8.05
CA ILE A 33 -2.47 -9.80 8.81
C ILE A 33 -3.10 -8.42 8.76
N VAL A 34 -2.91 -7.64 9.83
CA VAL A 34 -3.37 -6.27 9.95
C VAL A 34 -2.27 -5.38 10.54
N GLY A 35 -2.21 -4.13 10.09
CA GLY A 35 -1.23 -3.15 10.53
C GLY A 35 -0.16 -2.84 9.48
N LEU A 36 0.86 -2.09 9.90
CA LEU A 36 1.99 -1.75 9.04
C LEU A 36 2.73 -3.03 8.66
N SER A 37 2.91 -3.22 7.36
CA SER A 37 3.46 -4.43 6.78
C SER A 37 4.59 -4.11 5.81
N GLN A 38 5.39 -5.10 5.50
CA GLN A 38 6.46 -5.02 4.52
C GLN A 38 6.41 -6.26 3.62
N ARG A 39 7.09 -6.20 2.49
CA ARG A 39 7.11 -7.27 1.48
C ARG A 39 7.38 -8.65 2.06
N SER A 40 8.36 -8.77 2.97
CA SER A 40 8.74 -10.04 3.59
C SER A 40 7.64 -10.70 4.40
N ASP A 41 6.63 -9.93 4.87
CA ASP A 41 5.49 -10.45 5.61
C ASP A 41 4.54 -11.25 4.70
N TYR A 42 4.65 -11.08 3.38
CA TYR A 42 3.89 -11.83 2.38
C TYR A 42 4.76 -12.89 1.70
N GLU A 43 5.89 -12.50 1.12
CA GLU A 43 6.73 -13.38 0.28
C GLU A 43 7.37 -14.55 1.04
N HIS A 44 7.58 -14.40 2.37
CA HIS A 44 8.18 -15.43 3.23
C HIS A 44 7.17 -16.12 4.15
N SER A 45 5.95 -15.61 4.24
CA SER A 45 4.91 -16.17 5.13
C SER A 45 4.45 -17.55 4.67
N GLU A 46 4.32 -18.49 5.59
CA GLU A 46 3.72 -19.80 5.31
C GLU A 46 2.26 -19.70 4.82
N HIS A 47 1.57 -18.61 5.15
CA HIS A 47 0.17 -18.41 4.78
C HIS A 47 -0.03 -17.66 3.46
N PHE A 48 0.95 -16.80 3.08
CA PHE A 48 0.74 -15.85 1.97
C PHE A 48 1.74 -16.03 0.83
N LYS A 49 2.90 -16.67 1.05
CA LYS A 49 3.99 -16.77 0.07
C LYS A 49 3.56 -17.42 -1.24
N GLN A 50 2.60 -18.35 -1.20
CA GLN A 50 2.19 -19.06 -2.40
C GLN A 50 1.58 -18.09 -3.40
N TRP A 51 0.47 -17.44 -3.06
CA TRP A 51 -0.21 -16.51 -3.98
C TRP A 51 0.64 -15.29 -4.30
N PHE A 52 1.43 -14.80 -3.33
CA PHE A 52 2.26 -13.63 -3.54
C PHE A 52 3.34 -13.89 -4.60
N ASN A 53 4.09 -14.98 -4.46
CA ASN A 53 5.18 -15.31 -5.38
C ASN A 53 4.66 -15.79 -6.73
N GLU A 54 3.60 -16.60 -6.78
CA GLU A 54 2.97 -17.04 -8.03
C GLU A 54 2.52 -15.86 -8.89
N GLU A 55 1.83 -14.88 -8.28
CA GLU A 55 1.34 -13.71 -8.98
C GLU A 55 2.47 -12.76 -9.40
N TYR A 56 3.44 -12.53 -8.51
CA TYR A 56 4.64 -11.75 -8.81
C TYR A 56 5.44 -12.34 -9.98
N GLU A 57 5.67 -13.64 -9.99
CA GLU A 57 6.47 -14.32 -11.02
C GLU A 57 5.74 -14.36 -12.37
N SER A 58 4.43 -14.66 -12.36
CA SER A 58 3.64 -14.84 -13.58
C SER A 58 3.31 -13.54 -14.32
N TYR A 59 3.29 -12.40 -13.59
CA TYR A 59 2.95 -11.12 -14.20
C TYR A 59 3.97 -10.68 -15.24
N VAL A 60 3.51 -10.31 -16.43
CA VAL A 60 4.35 -9.83 -17.54
C VAL A 60 4.27 -8.31 -17.58
N ILE A 61 5.39 -7.65 -17.32
CA ILE A 61 5.50 -6.19 -17.28
C ILE A 61 5.52 -5.59 -18.68
N ASP A 62 4.81 -4.48 -18.88
CA ASP A 62 4.98 -3.59 -20.03
C ASP A 62 6.16 -2.64 -19.77
N GLU A 63 7.36 -3.06 -20.20
CA GLU A 63 8.59 -2.27 -20.03
C GLU A 63 8.57 -0.99 -20.86
N GLU A 64 7.88 -0.96 -21.99
CA GLU A 64 7.81 0.22 -22.87
C GLU A 64 7.09 1.36 -22.13
N THR A 65 5.91 1.08 -21.59
CA THR A 65 5.15 2.05 -20.78
C THR A 65 5.96 2.52 -19.57
N LEU A 66 6.58 1.61 -18.81
CA LEU A 66 7.36 1.99 -17.62
C LEU A 66 8.63 2.79 -17.93
N SER A 67 9.18 2.70 -19.13
CA SER A 67 10.37 3.46 -19.51
C SER A 67 10.19 4.98 -19.38
N LEU A 68 8.95 5.46 -19.47
CA LEU A 68 8.58 6.87 -19.34
C LEU A 68 8.88 7.42 -17.92
N ILE A 69 8.81 6.58 -16.89
CA ILE A 69 9.00 6.97 -15.47
C ILE A 69 10.41 7.54 -15.22
N SER A 70 11.40 7.14 -16.03
CA SER A 70 12.77 7.65 -15.90
C SER A 70 12.90 9.18 -16.04
N ALA A 71 11.87 9.86 -16.56
CA ALA A 71 11.82 11.32 -16.71
C ALA A 71 11.24 12.04 -15.47
N ILE A 72 10.80 11.30 -14.43
CA ILE A 72 10.23 11.91 -13.23
C ILE A 72 11.35 12.30 -12.27
N GLU A 73 11.44 13.59 -11.98
CA GLU A 73 12.44 14.16 -11.06
C GLU A 73 11.92 14.28 -9.63
N ASP A 74 10.60 14.31 -9.43
CA ASP A 74 9.97 14.48 -8.12
C ASP A 74 10.08 13.22 -7.26
N GLU A 75 10.26 13.42 -5.95
CA GLU A 75 10.18 12.34 -4.98
C GLU A 75 8.72 11.89 -4.80
N ILE A 76 8.42 10.68 -5.26
CA ILE A 76 7.11 10.07 -5.09
C ILE A 76 7.09 9.23 -3.81
N LYS A 77 6.03 9.37 -3.01
CA LYS A 77 5.71 8.49 -1.88
C LYS A 77 4.42 7.75 -2.18
N ILE A 78 4.36 6.49 -1.77
CA ILE A 78 3.20 5.63 -2.04
C ILE A 78 2.72 5.03 -0.72
N GLU A 79 1.41 5.09 -0.49
CA GLU A 79 0.75 4.32 0.56
C GLU A 79 -0.19 3.31 -0.10
N CYS A 80 -0.01 2.04 0.22
CA CYS A 80 -0.87 0.97 -0.27
C CYS A 80 -1.63 0.34 0.90
N PHE A 81 -2.95 0.39 0.84
CA PHE A 81 -3.85 -0.28 1.76
C PHE A 81 -4.34 -1.56 1.10
N MET A 82 -4.18 -2.70 1.76
CA MET A 82 -4.54 -3.99 1.19
C MET A 82 -5.16 -4.92 2.25
N GLY A 83 -5.88 -5.94 1.79
CA GLY A 83 -6.35 -7.02 2.66
C GLY A 83 -5.84 -8.38 2.16
N THR A 84 -5.14 -9.15 3.02
CA THR A 84 -4.70 -10.51 2.65
C THR A 84 -5.87 -11.48 2.42
N TRP A 85 -7.08 -11.10 2.82
CA TRP A 85 -8.35 -11.78 2.59
C TRP A 85 -9.01 -11.42 1.24
N CYS A 86 -8.55 -10.33 0.57
CA CYS A 86 -9.13 -9.80 -0.67
C CYS A 86 -8.42 -10.37 -1.89
N GLU A 87 -9.18 -10.90 -2.84
CA GLU A 87 -8.63 -11.49 -4.07
C GLU A 87 -7.95 -10.44 -4.96
N ASP A 88 -8.54 -9.25 -5.06
CA ASP A 88 -7.94 -8.14 -5.83
C ASP A 88 -6.62 -7.68 -5.20
N SER A 89 -6.53 -7.60 -3.86
CA SER A 89 -5.27 -7.32 -3.19
C SER A 89 -4.20 -8.37 -3.46
N ARG A 90 -4.60 -9.66 -3.45
CA ARG A 90 -3.68 -10.78 -3.74
C ARG A 90 -3.18 -10.77 -5.18
N ARG A 91 -3.98 -10.27 -6.11
CA ARG A 91 -3.63 -10.12 -7.53
C ARG A 91 -2.77 -8.87 -7.76
N GLU A 92 -3.27 -7.70 -7.37
CA GLU A 92 -2.68 -6.42 -7.77
C GLU A 92 -1.41 -6.06 -6.97
N VAL A 93 -1.33 -6.40 -5.67
CA VAL A 93 -0.20 -5.98 -4.85
C VAL A 93 1.12 -6.65 -5.26
N PRO A 94 1.21 -7.97 -5.54
CA PRO A 94 2.43 -8.57 -6.06
C PRO A 94 2.85 -8.02 -7.43
N ARG A 95 1.89 -7.76 -8.34
CA ARG A 95 2.13 -7.11 -9.63
C ARG A 95 2.72 -5.72 -9.45
N PHE A 96 2.14 -4.96 -8.54
CA PHE A 96 2.62 -3.62 -8.20
C PHE A 96 4.05 -3.65 -7.65
N TYR A 97 4.38 -4.59 -6.77
CA TYR A 97 5.76 -4.78 -6.34
C TYR A 97 6.71 -5.07 -7.49
N LYS A 98 6.29 -5.89 -8.46
CA LYS A 98 7.10 -6.18 -9.65
C LYS A 98 7.36 -4.93 -10.49
N ILE A 99 6.35 -4.07 -10.66
CA ILE A 99 6.50 -2.76 -11.32
C ILE A 99 7.48 -1.88 -10.55
N LEU A 100 7.34 -1.77 -9.22
CA LEU A 100 8.24 -0.98 -8.39
C LEU A 100 9.70 -1.46 -8.47
N ASP A 101 9.92 -2.77 -8.52
CA ASP A 101 11.25 -3.36 -8.73
C ASP A 101 11.82 -2.98 -10.10
N GLN A 102 11.01 -3.06 -11.16
CA GLN A 102 11.42 -2.71 -12.53
C GLN A 102 11.87 -1.26 -12.64
N ILE A 103 11.15 -0.34 -12.02
CA ILE A 103 11.50 1.09 -12.01
C ILE A 103 12.53 1.45 -10.93
N LYS A 104 13.01 0.48 -10.16
CA LYS A 104 13.95 0.66 -9.02
C LYS A 104 13.45 1.66 -8.00
N PHE A 105 12.16 1.59 -7.68
CA PHE A 105 11.53 2.47 -6.71
C PHE A 105 12.19 2.31 -5.33
N ASN A 106 12.39 3.41 -4.62
CA ASN A 106 12.95 3.37 -3.29
C ASN A 106 11.88 2.90 -2.28
N GLU A 107 12.00 1.67 -1.78
CA GLU A 107 11.03 1.09 -0.82
C GLU A 107 10.85 1.89 0.47
N LYS A 108 11.79 2.77 0.83
CA LYS A 108 11.61 3.69 1.96
C LYS A 108 10.47 4.70 1.75
N ASN A 109 10.09 4.90 0.49
CA ASN A 109 8.99 5.76 0.07
C ASN A 109 7.69 4.98 -0.14
N LEU A 110 7.68 3.66 0.11
CA LEU A 110 6.52 2.78 0.07
C LEU A 110 6.07 2.45 1.49
N LYS A 111 4.81 2.70 1.79
CA LYS A 111 4.16 2.30 3.04
C LYS A 111 3.04 1.33 2.70
N ILE A 112 3.12 0.12 3.24
CA ILE A 112 2.06 -0.88 3.09
C ILE A 112 1.30 -1.00 4.42
N VAL A 113 -0.01 -0.99 4.34
CA VAL A 113 -0.92 -1.16 5.47
C VAL A 113 -1.88 -2.30 5.16
N SER A 114 -1.76 -3.39 5.88
CA SER A 114 -2.76 -4.46 5.85
C SER A 114 -3.96 -4.09 6.73
N VAL A 115 -5.15 -4.26 6.19
CA VAL A 115 -6.41 -3.93 6.87
C VAL A 115 -7.33 -5.15 6.99
N ASP A 116 -8.20 -5.14 7.99
CA ASP A 116 -9.27 -6.12 8.15
C ASP A 116 -10.40 -5.91 7.12
N ARG A 117 -11.47 -6.72 7.20
CA ARG A 117 -12.63 -6.60 6.29
C ARG A 117 -13.39 -5.28 6.45
N GLY A 118 -13.30 -4.64 7.60
CA GLY A 118 -13.81 -3.29 7.84
C GLY A 118 -12.94 -2.18 7.24
N LYS A 119 -11.81 -2.55 6.60
CA LYS A 119 -10.77 -1.64 6.07
C LYS A 119 -10.12 -0.81 7.20
N VAL A 120 -9.96 -1.45 8.38
CA VAL A 120 -9.36 -0.82 9.57
C VAL A 120 -8.01 -1.46 9.87
N SER A 121 -7.06 -0.64 10.29
CA SER A 121 -5.76 -1.06 10.80
C SER A 121 -5.62 -0.72 12.30
N PRO A 122 -4.85 -1.49 13.08
CA PRO A 122 -4.67 -1.24 14.51
C PRO A 122 -4.09 0.16 14.83
N GLY A 123 -3.25 0.69 13.95
CA GLY A 123 -2.66 2.03 14.07
C GLY A 123 -3.57 3.15 13.58
N GLY A 124 -4.64 2.83 12.84
CA GLY A 124 -5.55 3.81 12.28
C GLY A 124 -4.95 4.58 11.09
N GLU A 125 -4.05 3.96 10.35
CA GLU A 125 -3.37 4.54 9.19
C GLU A 125 -4.33 4.89 8.06
N GLU A 126 -5.48 4.24 7.98
CA GLU A 126 -6.56 4.46 7.00
C GLU A 126 -7.35 5.74 7.27
N LYS A 127 -7.30 6.28 8.51
CA LYS A 127 -8.13 7.42 8.89
C LYS A 127 -7.89 8.65 8.03
N GLY A 128 -8.99 9.21 7.52
CA GLY A 128 -8.94 10.41 6.68
C GLY A 128 -8.52 10.16 5.23
N LYS A 129 -8.30 8.89 4.82
CA LYS A 129 -7.83 8.53 3.47
C LYS A 129 -8.93 7.98 2.57
N ASN A 130 -10.14 7.84 3.09
CA ASN A 130 -11.29 7.32 2.34
C ASN A 130 -11.01 5.94 1.72
N ILE A 131 -10.61 4.97 2.56
CA ILE A 131 -10.33 3.59 2.14
C ILE A 131 -11.62 2.78 2.22
N HIS A 132 -12.31 2.60 1.10
CA HIS A 132 -13.57 1.85 1.01
C HIS A 132 -13.44 0.53 0.23
N HIS A 133 -12.45 0.42 -0.66
CA HIS A 133 -12.09 -0.81 -1.38
C HIS A 133 -10.58 -1.07 -1.22
N VAL A 134 -10.17 -2.32 -1.37
CA VAL A 134 -8.77 -2.72 -1.32
C VAL A 134 -8.42 -3.70 -2.46
N PRO A 135 -7.21 -3.56 -3.04
CA PRO A 135 -6.16 -2.61 -2.63
C PRO A 135 -6.50 -1.17 -3.01
N THR A 136 -6.01 -0.20 -2.23
CA THR A 136 -5.98 1.21 -2.63
C THR A 136 -4.54 1.69 -2.56
N MET A 137 -4.01 2.12 -3.68
CA MET A 137 -2.64 2.62 -3.83
C MET A 137 -2.70 4.13 -4.05
N ILE A 138 -2.19 4.93 -3.10
CA ILE A 138 -2.25 6.39 -3.11
C ILE A 138 -0.85 6.94 -3.35
N PHE A 139 -0.71 7.79 -4.35
CA PHE A 139 0.56 8.39 -4.75
C PHE A 139 0.62 9.84 -4.30
N TYR A 140 1.75 10.25 -3.74
CA TYR A 140 1.97 11.60 -3.24
C TYR A 140 3.26 12.19 -3.80
N SER A 141 3.24 13.49 -4.12
CA SER A 141 4.44 14.32 -4.29
C SER A 141 4.33 15.54 -3.39
N GLN A 142 5.42 15.88 -2.70
CA GLN A 142 5.49 17.04 -1.80
C GLN A 142 4.35 17.11 -0.78
N GLY A 143 3.85 15.95 -0.35
CA GLY A 143 2.75 15.82 0.63
C GLY A 143 1.34 16.02 0.05
N GLN A 144 1.21 16.24 -1.26
CA GLN A 144 -0.07 16.30 -1.95
C GLN A 144 -0.34 15.00 -2.69
N GLU A 145 -1.59 14.53 -2.64
CA GLU A 145 -2.02 13.37 -3.41
C GLU A 145 -2.03 13.74 -4.90
N LEU A 146 -1.31 12.95 -5.70
CA LEU A 146 -1.32 13.04 -7.16
C LEU A 146 -2.51 12.27 -7.75
N GLY A 147 -2.84 11.13 -7.17
CA GLY A 147 -3.91 10.24 -7.61
C GLY A 147 -3.84 8.91 -6.89
N ARG A 148 -4.78 8.03 -7.21
CA ARG A 148 -4.87 6.69 -6.60
C ARG A 148 -5.43 5.65 -7.54
N ILE A 149 -5.09 4.40 -7.30
CA ILE A 149 -5.70 3.21 -7.90
C ILE A 149 -6.55 2.57 -6.82
N ILE A 150 -7.83 2.28 -7.12
CA ILE A 150 -8.76 1.67 -6.18
C ILE A 150 -9.19 0.32 -6.76
N GLU A 151 -8.94 -0.76 -6.01
CA GLU A 151 -9.25 -2.15 -6.26
C GLU A 151 -8.49 -2.73 -7.47
N TYR A 152 -8.62 -2.15 -8.64
CA TYR A 152 -7.92 -2.52 -9.87
C TYR A 152 -7.70 -1.27 -10.75
N PRO A 153 -6.74 -1.29 -11.70
CA PRO A 153 -6.46 -0.15 -12.54
C PRO A 153 -7.62 0.14 -13.53
N VAL A 154 -7.66 1.37 -14.02
CA VAL A 154 -8.62 1.81 -15.06
C VAL A 154 -8.14 1.35 -16.44
N GLY A 155 -6.84 1.53 -16.71
CA GLY A 155 -6.14 0.97 -17.86
C GLY A 155 -5.36 -0.29 -17.49
N THR A 156 -4.12 -0.38 -17.90
CA THR A 156 -3.17 -1.34 -17.33
C THR A 156 -2.58 -0.76 -16.04
N LEU A 157 -2.00 -1.62 -15.18
CA LEU A 157 -1.41 -1.16 -13.94
C LEU A 157 -0.22 -0.22 -14.22
N GLU A 158 0.55 -0.48 -15.27
CA GLU A 158 1.66 0.35 -15.74
C GLU A 158 1.17 1.72 -16.22
N GLU A 159 0.11 1.75 -17.04
CA GLU A 159 -0.46 3.02 -17.55
C GLU A 159 -0.93 3.89 -16.40
N ASP A 160 -1.73 3.34 -15.47
CA ASP A 160 -2.23 4.12 -14.33
C ASP A 160 -1.08 4.63 -13.45
N VAL A 161 -0.06 3.80 -13.17
CA VAL A 161 1.13 4.22 -12.40
C VAL A 161 1.85 5.36 -13.09
N VAL A 162 2.09 5.26 -14.40
CA VAL A 162 2.77 6.30 -15.20
C VAL A 162 1.94 7.58 -15.19
N ASP A 163 0.66 7.51 -15.51
CA ASP A 163 -0.22 8.68 -15.61
C ASP A 163 -0.33 9.42 -14.27
N ILE A 164 -0.48 8.69 -13.17
CA ILE A 164 -0.52 9.29 -11.83
C ILE A 164 0.82 9.97 -11.51
N MET A 165 1.95 9.30 -11.76
CA MET A 165 3.28 9.85 -11.45
C MET A 165 3.61 11.07 -12.30
N PHE A 166 3.05 11.21 -13.50
CA PHE A 166 3.13 12.40 -14.35
C PHE A 166 2.10 13.49 -13.99
N GLY A 167 1.25 13.27 -12.98
CA GLY A 167 0.24 14.24 -12.54
C GLY A 167 -0.99 14.31 -13.45
N ASN A 168 -1.25 13.26 -14.23
CA ASN A 168 -2.43 13.11 -15.09
C ASN A 168 -3.26 11.89 -14.69
N PRO A 169 -3.66 11.75 -13.41
CA PRO A 169 -4.31 10.53 -12.94
C PRO A 169 -5.62 10.26 -13.68
N PRO A 170 -5.90 9.00 -14.04
CA PRO A 170 -7.24 8.62 -14.47
C PRO A 170 -8.23 8.82 -13.32
N THR A 171 -9.52 8.98 -13.63
CA THR A 171 -10.55 8.91 -12.59
C THR A 171 -10.61 7.48 -12.07
N PRO A 172 -10.29 7.23 -10.79
CA PRO A 172 -10.20 5.87 -10.29
C PRO A 172 -11.58 5.20 -10.25
N ASN A 173 -11.59 3.88 -10.26
CA ASN A 173 -12.81 3.12 -10.00
C ASN A 173 -13.42 3.57 -8.67
N TYR A 174 -14.73 3.55 -8.55
CA TYR A 174 -15.44 3.97 -7.32
C TYR A 174 -15.17 5.41 -6.86
N ALA A 175 -14.78 6.32 -7.76
CA ALA A 175 -14.53 7.73 -7.40
C ALA A 175 -15.77 8.43 -6.82
N ASP A 176 -16.97 7.98 -7.17
CA ASP A 176 -18.26 8.47 -6.72
C ASP A 176 -18.89 7.65 -5.58
N TRP A 177 -18.17 6.64 -5.05
CA TRP A 177 -18.67 5.78 -3.99
C TRP A 177 -19.10 6.57 -2.74
N GLN A 178 -20.25 6.19 -2.18
CA GLN A 178 -20.78 6.75 -0.94
C GLN A 178 -21.02 5.66 0.12
N PRO A 179 -20.90 5.99 1.42
CA PRO A 179 -21.21 5.05 2.48
C PRO A 179 -22.63 4.47 2.37
N GLY A 180 -22.74 3.18 2.11
CA GLY A 180 -24.00 2.47 1.93
C GLY A 180 -24.16 1.81 0.57
N ASP A 181 -23.34 2.14 -0.42
CA ASP A 181 -23.43 1.55 -1.77
C ASP A 181 -23.18 0.04 -1.78
N ASP A 182 -22.37 -0.48 -0.83
CA ASP A 182 -22.07 -1.92 -0.72
C ASP A 182 -23.23 -2.77 -0.13
N LYS A 183 -24.38 -2.18 0.19
CA LYS A 183 -25.48 -2.90 0.86
C LYS A 183 -26.49 -3.54 -0.10
N GLU A 184 -26.32 -3.34 -1.40
CA GLU A 184 -27.27 -3.83 -2.42
C GLU A 184 -26.80 -5.08 -3.19
N ASN A 185 -25.75 -5.82 -2.71
CA ASN A 185 -25.30 -7.09 -3.33
C ASN A 185 -25.30 -8.24 -2.36
#